data_1a9e97de6754c65fa09805d053b51226
#
_entry.id   1a9e97de6754c65fa09805d053b51226
#
_cell.length_a   1.000
_cell.length_b   1.000
_cell.length_c   1.000
_cell.angle_alpha   90.00
_cell.angle_beta   90.00
_cell.angle_gamma   90.00
#
_symmetry.space_group_name_H-M   'P 1'
#
loop_
_entity.id
_entity.type
_entity.pdbx_description
1 polymer ?
#
loop_
_entity_poly.entity_id
_entity_poly.type
_entity_poly.pdbx_seq_one_letter_code
_entity_poly.pdbx_strand_id
1 'polypeptide(L)'
;MASRDDLKPVPPLRGRWKHWLKRALQGLTGLLVLLVFGGATYEFIAERLDARRFPQRGQSFQLGPQFPNVSLNLDCSGPAPAAFADESIPGTVRPTVILDSGLGVPAFGWKFVQDEVAKFARVCSYDRAGYGWSSEGPLPRTSLEIARELHALLAVAGEKGPYVIVGHSFGGFNVRVYTGQYPSDIVGMVLVDASHEDQVQRQPPALRAAMKAMSTPPSDAQLILAGVMRHLGIIRILQAQGDVGKLPRAFVQEIFALQRPAKFEAATLAELQSFADSAQQVRAAGNLGDRPLIVLTAGQGELAAGQPAGVTQKDLDDVHRIWVDELQVSQMHLSTRGKRIIVADSGHLIPFERPDTVVAAIREVYAAAQDAP
;
A
#
# COMPACT_ATOMS: atom_id res chain seq x y z
N MET A 1 -88.13 -19.68 -23.28
CA MET A 1 -87.40 -20.57 -22.34
C MET A 1 -86.12 -21.00 -22.97
N ALA A 2 -85.05 -20.29 -22.70
CA ALA A 2 -83.71 -20.62 -23.19
C ALA A 2 -83.01 -21.49 -22.13
N SER A 3 -82.51 -22.60 -22.59
CA SER A 3 -81.89 -23.66 -21.75
C SER A 3 -80.61 -23.16 -21.07
N ARG A 4 -80.45 -23.54 -19.80
CA ARG A 4 -79.39 -23.12 -18.86
C ARG A 4 -78.12 -23.99 -18.93
N ASP A 5 -77.87 -24.75 -19.98
CA ASP A 5 -76.89 -25.85 -20.03
C ASP A 5 -75.62 -25.66 -20.88
N ASP A 6 -75.23 -24.42 -21.24
CA ASP A 6 -74.04 -24.21 -22.07
C ASP A 6 -72.88 -23.46 -21.36
N LEU A 7 -72.77 -23.59 -20.01
CA LEU A 7 -71.58 -23.10 -19.33
C LEU A 7 -70.48 -24.18 -19.29
N LYS A 8 -69.56 -24.13 -20.28
CA LYS A 8 -68.32 -24.92 -20.22
C LYS A 8 -67.55 -24.65 -18.94
N PRO A 9 -67.13 -25.68 -18.18
CA PRO A 9 -66.37 -25.49 -16.95
C PRO A 9 -65.07 -24.77 -17.23
N VAL A 10 -64.82 -23.63 -16.52
CA VAL A 10 -63.56 -22.91 -16.57
C VAL A 10 -62.48 -23.82 -15.99
N PRO A 11 -61.42 -24.13 -16.77
CA PRO A 11 -60.38 -25.05 -16.27
C PRO A 11 -59.68 -24.44 -15.06
N PRO A 12 -59.36 -25.27 -14.00
CA PRO A 12 -58.80 -24.80 -12.77
C PRO A 12 -57.47 -24.12 -12.97
N LEU A 13 -57.33 -22.86 -12.50
CA LEU A 13 -56.16 -22.01 -12.60
C LEU A 13 -54.89 -22.58 -11.90
N ARG A 14 -55.04 -23.65 -11.11
CA ARG A 14 -54.00 -24.29 -10.29
C ARG A 14 -52.83 -24.93 -11.06
N GLY A 15 -52.95 -25.20 -12.36
CA GLY A 15 -51.88 -25.83 -13.13
C GLY A 15 -50.94 -24.83 -13.85
N ARG A 16 -51.48 -23.70 -14.27
CA ARG A 16 -50.73 -22.74 -15.12
C ARG A 16 -49.64 -21.99 -14.38
N TRP A 17 -49.82 -21.66 -13.10
CA TRP A 17 -48.82 -20.93 -12.31
C TRP A 17 -47.57 -21.75 -12.04
N LYS A 18 -47.67 -23.08 -11.86
CA LYS A 18 -46.54 -23.99 -11.68
C LYS A 18 -45.65 -24.02 -12.94
N HIS A 19 -46.23 -23.99 -14.10
CA HIS A 19 -45.50 -23.93 -15.37
C HIS A 19 -44.79 -22.55 -15.54
N TRP A 20 -45.47 -21.48 -15.19
CA TRP A 20 -44.89 -20.14 -15.19
C TRP A 20 -43.74 -20.02 -14.19
N LEU A 21 -43.89 -20.51 -12.98
CA LEU A 21 -42.84 -20.53 -11.97
C LEU A 21 -41.64 -21.35 -12.42
N LYS A 22 -41.87 -22.54 -13.01
CA LYS A 22 -40.78 -23.36 -13.59
C LYS A 22 -40.02 -22.64 -14.72
N ARG A 23 -40.74 -21.99 -15.63
CA ARG A 23 -40.11 -21.22 -16.72
C ARG A 23 -39.37 -20.01 -16.18
N ALA A 24 -39.93 -19.28 -15.22
CA ALA A 24 -39.26 -18.16 -14.58
C ALA A 24 -37.99 -18.62 -13.85
N LEU A 25 -38.04 -19.74 -13.11
CA LEU A 25 -36.88 -20.32 -12.44
C LEU A 25 -35.80 -20.76 -13.46
N GLN A 26 -36.20 -21.42 -14.55
CA GLN A 26 -35.28 -21.80 -15.62
C GLN A 26 -34.64 -20.59 -16.29
N GLY A 27 -35.42 -19.52 -16.55
CA GLY A 27 -34.91 -18.26 -17.09
C GLY A 27 -33.93 -17.58 -16.13
N LEU A 28 -34.24 -17.55 -14.81
CA LEU A 28 -33.37 -17.01 -13.79
C LEU A 28 -32.06 -17.80 -13.68
N THR A 29 -32.16 -19.14 -13.68
CA THR A 29 -30.98 -20.02 -13.66
C THR A 29 -30.13 -19.81 -14.91
N GLY A 30 -30.75 -19.73 -16.09
CA GLY A 30 -30.02 -19.44 -17.33
C GLY A 30 -29.32 -18.08 -17.31
N LEU A 31 -30.00 -17.05 -16.82
CA LEU A 31 -29.42 -15.71 -16.63
C LEU A 31 -28.24 -15.75 -15.65
N LEU A 32 -28.40 -16.43 -14.50
CA LEU A 32 -27.33 -16.56 -13.52
C LEU A 32 -26.10 -17.26 -14.11
N VAL A 33 -26.30 -18.34 -14.85
CA VAL A 33 -25.23 -19.07 -15.55
C VAL A 33 -24.52 -18.14 -16.56
N LEU A 34 -25.28 -17.38 -17.35
CA LEU A 34 -24.70 -16.41 -18.30
C LEU A 34 -23.90 -15.31 -17.58
N LEU A 35 -24.39 -14.79 -16.46
CA LEU A 35 -23.67 -13.77 -15.68
C LEU A 35 -22.37 -14.33 -15.07
N VAL A 36 -22.40 -15.57 -14.54
CA VAL A 36 -21.21 -16.22 -13.98
C VAL A 36 -20.16 -16.48 -15.08
N PHE A 37 -20.57 -17.11 -16.19
CA PHE A 37 -19.63 -17.36 -17.30
C PHE A 37 -19.14 -16.08 -17.96
N GLY A 38 -20.02 -15.10 -18.16
CA GLY A 38 -19.68 -13.80 -18.73
C GLY A 38 -18.70 -13.04 -17.85
N GLY A 39 -18.96 -12.97 -16.54
CA GLY A 39 -18.08 -12.32 -15.57
C GLY A 39 -16.71 -12.99 -15.48
N ALA A 40 -16.68 -14.33 -15.36
CA ALA A 40 -15.42 -15.08 -15.30
C ALA A 40 -14.59 -14.91 -16.59
N THR A 41 -15.24 -14.95 -17.76
CA THR A 41 -14.57 -14.73 -19.05
C THR A 41 -14.03 -13.29 -19.15
N TYR A 42 -14.82 -12.33 -18.72
CA TYR A 42 -14.40 -10.91 -18.69
C TYR A 42 -13.15 -10.73 -17.82
N GLU A 43 -13.16 -11.23 -16.56
CA GLU A 43 -12.02 -11.06 -15.67
C GLU A 43 -10.78 -11.79 -16.20
N PHE A 44 -10.92 -13.02 -16.69
CA PHE A 44 -9.83 -13.77 -17.29
C PHE A 44 -9.16 -13.05 -18.47
N ILE A 45 -9.95 -12.43 -19.36
CA ILE A 45 -9.42 -11.63 -20.46
C ILE A 45 -8.75 -10.35 -19.92
N ALA A 46 -9.43 -9.68 -18.98
CA ALA A 46 -8.95 -8.42 -18.42
C ALA A 46 -7.63 -8.58 -17.64
N GLU A 47 -7.44 -9.67 -16.88
CA GLU A 47 -6.16 -9.97 -16.21
C GLU A 47 -5.02 -10.17 -17.23
N ARG A 48 -5.29 -10.83 -18.35
CA ARG A 48 -4.27 -11.02 -19.40
C ARG A 48 -3.93 -9.72 -20.12
N LEU A 49 -4.91 -8.85 -20.29
CA LEU A 49 -4.69 -7.53 -20.88
C LEU A 49 -3.89 -6.65 -19.90
N ASP A 50 -4.22 -6.70 -18.61
CA ASP A 50 -3.45 -5.99 -17.58
C ASP A 50 -1.99 -6.47 -17.52
N ALA A 51 -1.74 -7.78 -17.53
CA ALA A 51 -0.39 -8.33 -17.54
C ALA A 51 0.45 -7.89 -18.76
N ARG A 52 -0.20 -7.63 -19.90
CA ARG A 52 0.47 -7.07 -21.09
C ARG A 52 0.64 -5.56 -21.02
N ARG A 53 -0.33 -4.86 -20.44
CA ARG A 53 -0.35 -3.39 -20.35
C ARG A 53 0.56 -2.88 -19.26
N PHE A 54 0.65 -3.62 -18.16
CA PHE A 54 1.41 -3.30 -16.96
C PHE A 54 2.44 -4.40 -16.68
N PRO A 55 3.52 -4.46 -17.49
CA PRO A 55 4.56 -5.46 -17.31
C PRO A 55 5.29 -5.22 -15.99
N GLN A 56 5.88 -6.29 -15.45
CA GLN A 56 6.71 -6.20 -14.25
C GLN A 56 7.80 -5.14 -14.43
N ARG A 57 7.91 -4.27 -13.44
CA ARG A 57 9.01 -3.33 -13.29
C ARG A 57 10.02 -3.94 -12.32
N GLY A 58 11.31 -3.72 -12.58
CA GLY A 58 12.35 -4.30 -11.77
C GLY A 58 12.53 -5.80 -11.98
N GLN A 59 13.07 -6.46 -10.98
CA GLN A 59 13.42 -7.90 -11.00
C GLN A 59 12.96 -8.57 -9.71
N SER A 60 12.56 -9.85 -9.81
CA SER A 60 12.24 -10.68 -8.66
C SER A 60 13.48 -11.43 -8.19
N PHE A 61 13.79 -11.35 -6.90
CA PHE A 61 14.93 -12.02 -6.26
C PHE A 61 14.45 -13.01 -5.20
N GLN A 62 14.96 -14.23 -5.21
CA GLN A 62 14.76 -15.21 -4.14
C GLN A 62 15.61 -14.82 -2.93
N LEU A 63 14.99 -14.68 -1.74
CA LEU A 63 15.69 -14.16 -0.56
C LEU A 63 16.67 -15.14 0.08
N GLY A 64 16.74 -16.37 -0.42
CA GLY A 64 17.68 -17.37 0.07
C GLY A 64 17.15 -18.22 1.25
N PRO A 65 18.04 -18.96 1.94
CA PRO A 65 17.63 -20.00 2.90
C PRO A 65 16.88 -19.49 4.14
N GLN A 66 17.07 -18.22 4.53
CA GLN A 66 16.38 -17.63 5.67
C GLN A 66 14.90 -17.39 5.40
N PHE A 67 14.53 -17.20 4.13
CA PHE A 67 13.18 -16.98 3.66
C PHE A 67 12.88 -17.96 2.50
N PRO A 68 12.75 -19.25 2.79
CA PRO A 68 12.51 -20.24 1.76
C PRO A 68 11.18 -19.94 1.05
N ASN A 69 11.22 -19.96 -0.28
CA ASN A 69 10.08 -19.66 -1.15
C ASN A 69 9.58 -18.21 -1.16
N VAL A 70 10.30 -17.27 -0.54
CA VAL A 70 9.98 -15.83 -0.65
C VAL A 70 10.81 -15.21 -1.76
N SER A 71 10.11 -14.61 -2.71
CA SER A 71 10.69 -13.82 -3.79
C SER A 71 10.13 -12.41 -3.74
N LEU A 72 10.99 -11.40 -3.67
CA LEU A 72 10.59 -10.00 -3.68
C LEU A 72 11.01 -9.31 -4.96
N ASN A 73 10.15 -8.43 -5.44
CA ASN A 73 10.42 -7.56 -6.57
C ASN A 73 11.15 -6.30 -6.11
N LEU A 74 12.26 -5.97 -6.77
CA LEU A 74 13.04 -4.75 -6.56
C LEU A 74 13.14 -4.00 -7.88
N ASP A 75 12.68 -2.75 -7.91
CA ASP A 75 12.77 -1.85 -9.05
C ASP A 75 13.79 -0.74 -8.77
N CYS A 76 14.96 -0.86 -9.37
CA CYS A 76 16.05 0.09 -9.20
C CYS A 76 16.31 0.88 -10.47
N SER A 77 16.45 2.18 -10.33
CA SER A 77 16.74 3.11 -11.41
C SER A 77 17.83 4.11 -11.02
N GLY A 78 18.26 4.89 -12.00
CA GLY A 78 19.38 5.80 -11.83
C GLY A 78 20.73 5.09 -11.91
N PRO A 79 21.82 5.88 -11.89
CA PRO A 79 23.16 5.37 -12.09
C PRO A 79 23.62 4.50 -10.93
N ALA A 80 24.26 3.37 -11.25
CA ALA A 80 24.87 2.51 -10.24
C ALA A 80 25.95 3.28 -9.46
N PRO A 81 26.15 3.03 -8.14
CA PRO A 81 27.14 3.73 -7.34
C PRO A 81 28.56 3.73 -7.95
N ALA A 82 28.93 2.63 -8.58
CA ALA A 82 30.24 2.52 -9.27
C ALA A 82 30.36 3.40 -10.52
N ALA A 83 29.25 3.76 -11.18
CA ALA A 83 29.29 4.61 -12.38
C ALA A 83 29.62 6.09 -12.08
N PHE A 84 29.54 6.49 -10.82
CA PHE A 84 29.90 7.82 -10.32
C PHE A 84 31.15 7.83 -9.42
N ALA A 85 31.85 6.72 -9.31
CA ALA A 85 33.14 6.74 -8.62
C ALA A 85 34.04 7.72 -9.40
N ASP A 86 34.00 8.97 -9.02
CA ASP A 86 35.05 9.90 -9.35
C ASP A 86 36.26 9.43 -8.54
N GLU A 87 37.09 8.61 -9.17
CA GLU A 87 38.33 8.09 -8.57
C GLU A 87 39.26 9.24 -8.11
N SER A 88 38.97 10.48 -8.53
CA SER A 88 39.72 11.69 -8.14
C SER A 88 39.38 12.21 -6.73
N ILE A 89 38.26 11.75 -6.09
CA ILE A 89 37.88 12.16 -4.74
C ILE A 89 37.72 10.91 -3.84
N PRO A 90 38.80 10.43 -3.24
CA PRO A 90 38.77 9.32 -2.32
C PRO A 90 37.87 9.64 -1.12
N GLY A 91 36.94 8.74 -0.78
CA GLY A 91 36.09 8.85 0.40
C GLY A 91 34.70 9.41 0.15
N THR A 92 34.31 9.77 -1.08
CA THR A 92 32.94 10.22 -1.37
C THR A 92 31.97 9.03 -1.29
N VAL A 93 31.16 9.00 -0.24
CA VAL A 93 30.10 8.03 -0.07
C VAL A 93 28.92 8.41 -0.98
N ARG A 94 28.49 7.49 -1.83
CA ARG A 94 27.30 7.67 -2.69
C ARG A 94 26.23 6.70 -2.27
N PRO A 95 25.32 7.10 -1.38
CA PRO A 95 24.29 6.20 -0.89
C PRO A 95 23.29 5.83 -2.00
N THR A 96 22.73 4.62 -1.91
CA THR A 96 21.52 4.27 -2.64
C THR A 96 20.30 4.72 -1.85
N VAL A 97 19.30 5.28 -2.53
CA VAL A 97 18.01 5.67 -1.93
C VAL A 97 17.09 4.47 -1.94
N ILE A 98 16.54 4.09 -0.79
CA ILE A 98 15.58 2.99 -0.65
C ILE A 98 14.21 3.55 -0.26
N LEU A 99 13.16 3.19 -1.01
CA LEU A 99 11.82 3.71 -0.85
C LEU A 99 10.88 2.62 -0.31
N ASP A 100 10.30 2.81 0.88
CA ASP A 100 9.31 1.90 1.49
C ASP A 100 7.92 2.56 1.51
N SER A 101 6.94 1.90 0.90
CA SER A 101 5.60 2.42 0.69
C SER A 101 4.71 2.33 1.93
N GLY A 102 3.61 3.08 1.94
CA GLY A 102 2.55 2.98 2.93
C GLY A 102 1.81 1.63 2.90
N LEU A 103 0.92 1.42 3.88
CA LEU A 103 0.06 0.25 3.93
C LEU A 103 -0.84 0.20 2.67
N GLY A 104 -0.91 -0.96 2.04
CA GLY A 104 -1.74 -1.14 0.86
C GLY A 104 -1.26 -0.41 -0.41
N VAL A 105 0.01 0.05 -0.46
CA VAL A 105 0.57 0.72 -1.63
C VAL A 105 1.74 -0.11 -2.19
N PRO A 106 1.66 -0.62 -3.44
CA PRO A 106 2.77 -1.32 -4.08
C PRO A 106 3.92 -0.35 -4.40
N ALA A 107 5.11 -0.88 -4.68
CA ALA A 107 6.32 -0.11 -5.03
C ALA A 107 6.07 0.95 -6.11
N PHE A 108 5.24 0.64 -7.10
CA PHE A 108 4.85 1.55 -8.17
C PHE A 108 4.25 2.88 -7.67
N GLY A 109 3.74 2.93 -6.45
CA GLY A 109 3.31 4.18 -5.80
C GLY A 109 4.40 5.25 -5.71
N TRP A 110 5.66 4.85 -5.74
CA TRP A 110 6.79 5.78 -5.72
C TRP A 110 7.18 6.35 -7.10
N LYS A 111 6.50 5.95 -8.18
CA LYS A 111 6.90 6.28 -9.55
C LYS A 111 7.27 7.75 -9.76
N PHE A 112 6.44 8.69 -9.32
CA PHE A 112 6.68 10.11 -9.53
C PHE A 112 7.90 10.65 -8.77
N VAL A 113 8.21 10.05 -7.62
CA VAL A 113 9.40 10.37 -6.81
C VAL A 113 10.62 9.65 -7.38
N GLN A 114 10.49 8.36 -7.67
CA GLN A 114 11.60 7.52 -8.14
C GLN A 114 12.17 8.02 -9.47
N ASP A 115 11.31 8.37 -10.44
CA ASP A 115 11.74 8.88 -11.75
C ASP A 115 12.58 10.16 -11.62
N GLU A 116 12.28 11.03 -10.65
CA GLU A 116 13.02 12.26 -10.41
C GLU A 116 14.32 12.04 -9.62
N VAL A 117 14.27 11.17 -8.59
CA VAL A 117 15.46 10.81 -7.80
C VAL A 117 16.49 10.10 -8.67
N ALA A 118 16.06 9.26 -9.60
CA ALA A 118 16.92 8.53 -10.54
C ALA A 118 17.81 9.44 -11.39
N LYS A 119 17.48 10.73 -11.53
CA LYS A 119 18.28 11.69 -12.27
C LYS A 119 19.57 12.10 -11.54
N PHE A 120 19.68 11.87 -10.22
CA PHE A 120 20.83 12.27 -9.43
C PHE A 120 21.38 11.19 -8.48
N ALA A 121 20.64 10.13 -8.22
CA ALA A 121 21.03 9.05 -7.32
C ALA A 121 20.55 7.69 -7.82
N ARG A 122 21.21 6.62 -7.39
CA ARG A 122 20.65 5.27 -7.44
C ARG A 122 19.46 5.24 -6.50
N VAL A 123 18.31 4.77 -6.98
CA VAL A 123 17.09 4.68 -6.19
C VAL A 123 16.37 3.36 -6.46
N CYS A 124 15.92 2.70 -5.39
CA CYS A 124 15.22 1.44 -5.46
C CYS A 124 13.93 1.52 -4.65
N SER A 125 12.82 1.09 -5.24
CA SER A 125 11.59 0.75 -4.55
C SER A 125 11.36 -0.76 -4.62
N TYR A 126 10.62 -1.33 -3.67
CA TYR A 126 10.38 -2.76 -3.64
C TYR A 126 8.93 -3.07 -3.27
N ASP A 127 8.43 -4.17 -3.80
CA ASP A 127 7.16 -4.72 -3.36
C ASP A 127 7.39 -5.60 -2.13
N ARG A 128 6.76 -5.25 -1.00
CA ARG A 128 6.76 -6.14 0.17
C ARG A 128 6.11 -7.48 -0.17
N ALA A 129 6.39 -8.51 0.60
CA ALA A 129 5.81 -9.83 0.38
C ALA A 129 4.27 -9.77 0.35
N GLY A 130 3.67 -10.35 -0.68
CA GLY A 130 2.26 -10.27 -1.03
C GLY A 130 1.88 -9.10 -1.93
N TYR A 131 2.72 -8.06 -2.06
CA TYR A 131 2.45 -6.87 -2.87
C TYR A 131 2.95 -7.05 -4.30
N GLY A 132 2.33 -6.34 -5.23
CA GLY A 132 2.77 -6.23 -6.61
C GLY A 132 3.24 -7.56 -7.21
N TRP A 133 4.49 -7.60 -7.64
CA TRP A 133 5.12 -8.78 -8.24
C TRP A 133 5.82 -9.72 -7.24
N SER A 134 5.86 -9.36 -5.95
CA SER A 134 6.43 -10.22 -4.90
C SER A 134 5.54 -11.42 -4.58
N SER A 135 6.15 -12.53 -4.15
CA SER A 135 5.43 -13.68 -3.61
C SER A 135 4.81 -13.35 -2.24
N GLU A 136 3.97 -14.22 -1.74
CA GLU A 136 3.58 -14.21 -0.32
C GLU A 136 4.78 -14.42 0.59
N GLY A 137 4.70 -13.90 1.82
CA GLY A 137 5.71 -14.05 2.84
C GLY A 137 5.17 -14.70 4.12
N PRO A 138 6.05 -15.00 5.08
CA PRO A 138 5.66 -15.59 6.35
C PRO A 138 4.80 -14.63 7.18
N LEU A 139 4.01 -15.19 8.09
CA LEU A 139 3.27 -14.47 9.11
C LEU A 139 3.98 -14.57 10.48
N PRO A 140 3.83 -13.56 11.35
CA PRO A 140 3.11 -12.30 11.16
C PRO A 140 3.87 -11.30 10.28
N ARG A 141 3.15 -10.36 9.64
CA ARG A 141 3.74 -9.29 8.81
C ARG A 141 4.12 -8.07 9.66
N THR A 142 5.07 -8.22 10.56
CA THR A 142 5.56 -7.10 11.38
C THR A 142 6.65 -6.30 10.66
N SER A 143 6.90 -5.08 11.12
CA SER A 143 8.00 -4.23 10.59
C SER A 143 9.38 -4.89 10.74
N LEU A 144 9.59 -5.71 11.78
CA LEU A 144 10.85 -6.46 11.94
C LEU A 144 11.02 -7.52 10.85
N GLU A 145 9.95 -8.25 10.51
CA GLU A 145 10.00 -9.23 9.43
C GLU A 145 10.24 -8.55 8.09
N ILE A 146 9.51 -7.46 7.82
CA ILE A 146 9.69 -6.64 6.60
C ILE A 146 11.12 -6.10 6.50
N ALA A 147 11.69 -5.60 7.60
CA ALA A 147 13.07 -5.09 7.64
C ALA A 147 14.11 -6.18 7.33
N ARG A 148 13.91 -7.39 7.86
CA ARG A 148 14.78 -8.55 7.58
C ARG A 148 14.69 -9.01 6.12
N GLU A 149 13.47 -9.05 5.57
CA GLU A 149 13.24 -9.35 4.15
C GLU A 149 13.89 -8.31 3.24
N LEU A 150 13.77 -7.02 3.56
CA LEU A 150 14.41 -5.94 2.80
C LEU A 150 15.94 -6.07 2.84
N HIS A 151 16.53 -6.35 4.01
CA HIS A 151 17.98 -6.55 4.13
C HIS A 151 18.45 -7.74 3.29
N ALA A 152 17.74 -8.87 3.35
CA ALA A 152 18.04 -10.03 2.51
C ALA A 152 17.88 -9.73 1.02
N LEU A 153 16.84 -8.98 0.63
CA LEU A 153 16.60 -8.55 -0.75
C LEU A 153 17.78 -7.72 -1.29
N LEU A 154 18.19 -6.69 -0.56
CA LEU A 154 19.30 -5.83 -0.97
C LEU A 154 20.61 -6.62 -1.11
N ALA A 155 20.85 -7.55 -0.19
CA ALA A 155 22.03 -8.41 -0.24
C ALA A 155 22.04 -9.34 -1.48
N VAL A 156 20.93 -10.02 -1.78
CA VAL A 156 20.86 -10.92 -2.95
C VAL A 156 20.80 -10.17 -4.28
N ALA A 157 20.27 -8.95 -4.29
CA ALA A 157 20.26 -8.08 -5.45
C ALA A 157 21.64 -7.44 -5.72
N GLY A 158 22.59 -7.53 -4.79
CA GLY A 158 23.90 -6.90 -4.89
C GLY A 158 23.88 -5.38 -4.72
N GLU A 159 22.77 -4.83 -4.22
CA GLU A 159 22.68 -3.41 -3.86
C GLU A 159 23.41 -3.20 -2.53
N LYS A 160 24.50 -2.44 -2.61
CA LYS A 160 25.36 -2.22 -1.43
C LYS A 160 25.05 -0.87 -0.80
N GLY A 161 25.02 -0.84 0.55
CA GLY A 161 24.98 0.40 1.29
C GLY A 161 26.21 1.26 1.12
N PRO A 162 26.23 2.44 1.72
CA PRO A 162 25.20 2.91 2.65
C PRO A 162 23.92 3.39 1.96
N TYR A 163 22.83 3.50 2.75
CA TYR A 163 21.53 3.90 2.21
C TYR A 163 21.03 5.22 2.82
N VAL A 164 20.35 6.02 1.99
CA VAL A 164 19.34 6.97 2.44
C VAL A 164 18.00 6.25 2.37
N ILE A 165 17.34 6.08 3.51
CA ILE A 165 16.09 5.30 3.57
C ILE A 165 14.88 6.22 3.73
N VAL A 166 13.83 5.95 2.96
CA VAL A 166 12.63 6.79 2.86
C VAL A 166 11.40 5.96 3.16
N GLY A 167 10.60 6.38 4.13
CA GLY A 167 9.38 5.67 4.50
C GLY A 167 8.14 6.57 4.48
N HIS A 168 7.11 6.16 3.72
CA HIS A 168 5.80 6.82 3.73
C HIS A 168 4.82 6.05 4.63
N SER A 169 4.09 6.77 5.49
CA SER A 169 3.03 6.16 6.30
C SER A 169 3.56 4.94 7.10
N PHE A 170 2.98 3.75 6.93
CA PHE A 170 3.45 2.49 7.55
C PHE A 170 4.90 2.16 7.17
N GLY A 171 5.35 2.52 5.96
CA GLY A 171 6.77 2.39 5.57
C GLY A 171 7.72 3.12 6.52
N GLY A 172 7.25 4.18 7.20
CA GLY A 172 8.01 4.85 8.25
C GLY A 172 8.36 3.94 9.44
N PHE A 173 7.47 3.02 9.81
CA PHE A 173 7.77 1.99 10.81
C PHE A 173 8.88 1.05 10.33
N ASN A 174 8.75 0.57 9.10
CA ASN A 174 9.68 -0.39 8.50
C ASN A 174 11.10 0.19 8.43
N VAL A 175 11.25 1.43 7.95
CA VAL A 175 12.56 2.07 7.81
C VAL A 175 13.21 2.40 9.15
N ARG A 176 12.41 2.75 10.16
CA ARG A 176 12.91 2.96 11.54
C ARG A 176 13.40 1.64 12.14
N VAL A 177 12.61 0.56 12.01
CA VAL A 177 13.00 -0.77 12.49
C VAL A 177 14.22 -1.30 11.72
N TYR A 178 14.27 -1.11 10.39
CA TYR A 178 15.44 -1.44 9.59
C TYR A 178 16.69 -0.74 10.13
N THR A 179 16.61 0.56 10.39
CA THR A 179 17.74 1.35 10.92
C THR A 179 18.19 0.87 12.30
N GLY A 180 17.26 0.47 13.17
CA GLY A 180 17.59 -0.10 14.47
C GLY A 180 18.29 -1.47 14.38
N GLN A 181 17.96 -2.28 13.38
CA GLN A 181 18.56 -3.61 13.14
C GLN A 181 19.92 -3.51 12.42
N TYR A 182 20.05 -2.58 11.46
CA TYR A 182 21.21 -2.42 10.58
C TYR A 182 21.71 -0.98 10.56
N PRO A 183 22.14 -0.43 11.72
CA PRO A 183 22.47 0.99 11.83
C PRO A 183 23.68 1.41 11.00
N SER A 184 24.61 0.51 10.70
CA SER A 184 25.77 0.78 9.84
C SER A 184 25.41 1.01 8.37
N ASP A 185 24.24 0.52 7.94
CA ASP A 185 23.83 0.59 6.54
C ASP A 185 23.21 1.97 6.22
N ILE A 186 22.80 2.73 7.23
CA ILE A 186 22.00 3.94 7.06
C ILE A 186 22.83 5.20 7.32
N VAL A 187 22.82 6.11 6.36
CA VAL A 187 23.49 7.42 6.45
C VAL A 187 22.52 8.60 6.45
N GLY A 188 21.23 8.38 6.24
CA GLY A 188 20.20 9.42 6.30
C GLY A 188 18.80 8.85 6.17
N MET A 189 17.78 9.61 6.58
CA MET A 189 16.38 9.18 6.54
C MET A 189 15.45 10.30 6.14
N VAL A 190 14.41 9.95 5.37
CA VAL A 190 13.26 10.83 5.09
C VAL A 190 11.99 10.10 5.54
N LEU A 191 11.24 10.72 6.44
CA LEU A 191 9.93 10.25 6.89
C LEU A 191 8.84 11.09 6.21
N VAL A 192 8.00 10.46 5.42
CA VAL A 192 6.96 11.12 4.63
C VAL A 192 5.60 10.82 5.25
N ASP A 193 5.08 11.76 6.03
CA ASP A 193 3.86 11.64 6.82
C ASP A 193 3.76 10.26 7.51
N ALA A 194 4.89 9.87 8.11
CA ALA A 194 5.15 8.53 8.58
C ALA A 194 4.33 8.18 9.83
N SER A 195 3.90 6.94 9.92
CA SER A 195 3.20 6.41 11.11
C SER A 195 4.04 6.64 12.37
N HIS A 196 3.32 6.89 13.47
CA HIS A 196 3.91 7.09 14.80
C HIS A 196 3.44 5.99 15.76
N GLU A 197 4.35 5.51 16.61
CA GLU A 197 4.08 4.41 17.54
C GLU A 197 2.95 4.68 18.53
N ASP A 198 2.63 5.94 18.81
CA ASP A 198 1.54 6.34 19.72
C ASP A 198 0.26 6.77 18.99
N GLN A 199 0.23 6.74 17.64
CA GLN A 199 -0.89 7.28 16.89
C GLN A 199 -2.24 6.64 17.26
N VAL A 200 -2.27 5.33 17.47
CA VAL A 200 -3.53 4.63 17.82
C VAL A 200 -4.06 5.04 19.19
N GLN A 201 -3.16 5.18 20.18
CA GLN A 201 -3.53 5.59 21.55
C GLN A 201 -4.06 7.02 21.59
N ARG A 202 -3.57 7.87 20.68
CA ARG A 202 -3.93 9.29 20.60
C ARG A 202 -5.20 9.56 19.78
N GLN A 203 -5.74 8.53 19.10
CA GLN A 203 -6.99 8.64 18.34
C GLN A 203 -8.22 8.64 19.24
N PRO A 204 -9.32 9.33 18.85
CA PRO A 204 -10.64 9.20 19.45
C PRO A 204 -11.15 7.75 19.46
N PRO A 205 -12.04 7.40 20.43
CA PRO A 205 -12.56 6.03 20.54
C PRO A 205 -13.21 5.49 19.26
N ALA A 206 -13.92 6.34 18.52
CA ALA A 206 -14.60 5.94 17.28
C ALA A 206 -13.59 5.53 16.19
N LEU A 207 -12.49 6.27 16.01
CA LEU A 207 -11.43 5.92 15.06
C LEU A 207 -10.66 4.66 15.49
N ARG A 208 -10.38 4.50 16.79
CA ARG A 208 -9.78 3.25 17.32
C ARG A 208 -10.67 2.04 17.06
N ALA A 209 -12.00 2.19 17.27
CA ALA A 209 -12.97 1.12 16.99
C ALA A 209 -12.99 0.77 15.48
N ALA A 210 -12.94 1.76 14.60
CA ALA A 210 -12.87 1.56 13.16
C ALA A 210 -11.58 0.82 12.75
N MET A 211 -10.41 1.23 13.25
CA MET A 211 -9.16 0.51 13.00
C MET A 211 -9.21 -0.94 13.49
N LYS A 212 -9.76 -1.17 14.69
CA LYS A 212 -9.96 -2.53 15.20
C LYS A 212 -10.88 -3.36 14.30
N ALA A 213 -11.95 -2.77 13.79
CA ALA A 213 -12.85 -3.46 12.85
C ALA A 213 -12.15 -3.82 11.54
N MET A 214 -11.33 -2.91 10.99
CA MET A 214 -10.55 -3.14 9.77
C MET A 214 -9.48 -4.23 9.94
N SER A 215 -8.89 -4.37 11.14
CA SER A 215 -7.91 -5.41 11.46
C SER A 215 -8.52 -6.76 11.85
N THR A 216 -9.87 -6.84 11.98
CA THR A 216 -10.56 -8.10 12.31
C THR A 216 -10.51 -9.05 11.11
N PRO A 217 -10.09 -10.31 11.30
CA PRO A 217 -10.12 -11.29 10.22
C PRO A 217 -11.51 -11.43 9.62
N PRO A 218 -11.65 -11.43 8.29
CA PRO A 218 -12.92 -11.68 7.65
C PRO A 218 -13.39 -13.13 7.94
N SER A 219 -14.70 -13.32 8.05
CA SER A 219 -15.29 -14.65 8.14
C SER A 219 -15.10 -15.44 6.83
N ASP A 220 -15.20 -16.77 6.90
CA ASP A 220 -15.15 -17.64 5.72
C ASP A 220 -16.15 -17.21 4.64
N ALA A 221 -17.36 -16.81 5.04
CA ALA A 221 -18.38 -16.32 4.12
C ALA A 221 -17.96 -15.04 3.39
N GLN A 222 -17.28 -14.11 4.08
CA GLN A 222 -16.74 -12.88 3.47
C GLN A 222 -15.59 -13.19 2.52
N LEU A 223 -14.72 -14.14 2.89
CA LEU A 223 -13.63 -14.59 2.00
C LEU A 223 -14.15 -15.24 0.72
N ILE A 224 -15.16 -16.11 0.85
CA ILE A 224 -15.83 -16.74 -0.29
C ILE A 224 -16.47 -15.67 -1.18
N LEU A 225 -17.21 -14.73 -0.59
CA LEU A 225 -17.86 -13.65 -1.33
C LEU A 225 -16.83 -12.78 -2.07
N ALA A 226 -15.75 -12.37 -1.40
CA ALA A 226 -14.68 -11.60 -2.00
C ALA A 226 -14.03 -12.37 -3.17
N GLY A 227 -13.80 -13.68 -3.00
CA GLY A 227 -13.30 -14.56 -4.07
C GLY A 227 -14.24 -14.59 -5.27
N VAL A 228 -15.55 -14.78 -5.04
CA VAL A 228 -16.56 -14.75 -6.11
C VAL A 228 -16.58 -13.39 -6.82
N MET A 229 -16.61 -12.29 -6.07
CA MET A 229 -16.62 -10.94 -6.65
C MET A 229 -15.36 -10.67 -7.49
N ARG A 230 -14.20 -11.15 -7.04
CA ARG A 230 -12.94 -11.03 -7.78
C ARG A 230 -13.00 -11.82 -9.09
N HIS A 231 -13.37 -13.10 -9.03
CA HIS A 231 -13.42 -13.98 -10.21
C HIS A 231 -14.47 -13.58 -11.25
N LEU A 232 -15.52 -12.88 -10.83
CA LEU A 232 -16.55 -12.34 -11.71
C LEU A 232 -16.24 -10.92 -12.22
N GLY A 233 -15.09 -10.34 -11.88
CA GLY A 233 -14.69 -9.01 -12.28
C GLY A 233 -15.46 -7.87 -11.61
N ILE A 234 -16.25 -8.16 -10.56
CA ILE A 234 -17.07 -7.17 -9.86
C ILE A 234 -16.18 -6.14 -9.17
N ILE A 235 -15.08 -6.59 -8.54
CA ILE A 235 -14.12 -5.68 -7.90
C ILE A 235 -13.53 -4.71 -8.92
N ARG A 236 -13.18 -5.18 -10.12
CA ARG A 236 -12.67 -4.35 -11.21
C ARG A 236 -13.67 -3.27 -11.64
N ILE A 237 -14.93 -3.65 -11.77
CA ILE A 237 -16.00 -2.70 -12.15
C ILE A 237 -16.18 -1.63 -11.08
N LEU A 238 -16.16 -2.00 -9.79
CA LEU A 238 -16.26 -1.06 -8.67
C LEU A 238 -15.07 -0.11 -8.63
N GLN A 239 -13.85 -0.62 -8.81
CA GLN A 239 -12.64 0.21 -8.89
C GLN A 239 -12.67 1.19 -10.07
N ALA A 240 -13.21 0.78 -11.23
CA ALA A 240 -13.30 1.64 -12.40
C ALA A 240 -14.26 2.83 -12.23
N GLN A 241 -15.18 2.74 -11.26
CA GLN A 241 -16.15 3.81 -10.93
C GLN A 241 -15.65 4.74 -9.82
N GLY A 242 -14.53 4.38 -9.14
CA GLY A 242 -13.95 5.19 -8.09
C GLY A 242 -13.44 6.53 -8.60
N ASP A 243 -13.57 7.56 -7.76
CA ASP A 243 -12.91 8.84 -8.01
C ASP A 243 -11.40 8.66 -7.84
N VAL A 244 -10.65 9.07 -8.84
CA VAL A 244 -9.18 8.96 -8.85
C VAL A 244 -8.51 10.30 -8.55
N GLY A 245 -9.30 11.31 -8.19
CA GLY A 245 -8.82 12.65 -7.91
C GLY A 245 -8.04 13.24 -9.10
N LYS A 246 -6.90 13.87 -8.81
CA LYS A 246 -6.01 14.50 -9.80
C LYS A 246 -5.00 13.54 -10.44
N LEU A 247 -4.96 12.27 -10.01
CA LEU A 247 -3.97 11.31 -10.50
C LEU A 247 -4.27 10.88 -11.94
N PRO A 248 -3.25 10.65 -12.78
CA PRO A 248 -3.44 10.14 -14.12
C PRO A 248 -4.16 8.78 -14.10
N ARG A 249 -5.22 8.64 -14.91
CA ARG A 249 -6.01 7.39 -14.95
C ARG A 249 -5.17 6.15 -15.20
N ALA A 250 -4.17 6.23 -16.08
CA ALA A 250 -3.28 5.10 -16.38
C ALA A 250 -2.50 4.65 -15.14
N PHE A 251 -2.00 5.60 -14.33
CA PHE A 251 -1.33 5.32 -13.06
C PHE A 251 -2.25 4.60 -12.06
N VAL A 252 -3.47 5.13 -11.89
CA VAL A 252 -4.45 4.52 -10.97
C VAL A 252 -4.87 3.12 -11.43
N GLN A 253 -5.04 2.91 -12.75
CA GLN A 253 -5.35 1.59 -13.32
C GLN A 253 -4.23 0.57 -13.05
N GLU A 254 -2.96 0.98 -13.12
CA GLU A 254 -1.82 0.13 -12.80
C GLU A 254 -1.79 -0.22 -11.31
N ILE A 255 -1.97 0.77 -10.42
CA ILE A 255 -2.10 0.54 -8.97
C ILE A 255 -3.21 -0.47 -8.68
N PHE A 256 -4.39 -0.27 -9.22
CA PHE A 256 -5.52 -1.19 -9.03
C PHE A 256 -5.24 -2.60 -9.58
N ALA A 257 -4.54 -2.70 -10.72
CA ALA A 257 -4.15 -4.00 -11.26
C ALA A 257 -3.22 -4.76 -10.30
N LEU A 258 -2.29 -4.06 -9.65
CA LEU A 258 -1.35 -4.62 -8.68
C LEU A 258 -2.01 -4.97 -7.33
N GLN A 259 -3.11 -4.30 -6.99
CA GLN A 259 -3.84 -4.52 -5.74
C GLN A 259 -4.91 -5.63 -5.82
N ARG A 260 -5.34 -6.04 -7.03
CA ARG A 260 -6.41 -7.03 -7.21
C ARG A 260 -6.10 -8.46 -6.76
N PRO A 261 -4.87 -8.99 -6.88
CA PRO A 261 -4.57 -10.35 -6.44
C PRO A 261 -4.91 -10.58 -4.96
N ALA A 262 -5.44 -11.76 -4.63
CA ALA A 262 -5.82 -12.09 -3.25
C ALA A 262 -4.67 -12.00 -2.26
N LYS A 263 -3.45 -12.31 -2.69
CA LYS A 263 -2.22 -12.18 -1.88
C LYS A 263 -2.00 -10.76 -1.38
N PHE A 264 -2.39 -9.74 -2.17
CA PHE A 264 -2.24 -8.33 -1.79
C PHE A 264 -3.17 -7.96 -0.63
N GLU A 265 -4.44 -8.36 -0.72
CA GLU A 265 -5.43 -8.14 0.34
C GLU A 265 -5.01 -8.87 1.63
N ALA A 266 -4.58 -10.13 1.52
CA ALA A 266 -4.11 -10.93 2.64
C ALA A 266 -2.88 -10.31 3.33
N ALA A 267 -1.90 -9.85 2.56
CA ALA A 267 -0.70 -9.20 3.09
C ALA A 267 -1.02 -7.85 3.76
N THR A 268 -1.86 -7.02 3.13
CA THR A 268 -2.29 -5.74 3.70
C THR A 268 -3.02 -5.93 5.03
N LEU A 269 -3.92 -6.91 5.10
CA LEU A 269 -4.61 -7.26 6.34
C LEU A 269 -3.64 -7.76 7.41
N ALA A 270 -2.69 -8.61 7.06
CA ALA A 270 -1.69 -9.12 7.99
C ALA A 270 -0.75 -8.04 8.53
N GLU A 271 -0.36 -7.05 7.71
CA GLU A 271 0.38 -5.86 8.16
C GLU A 271 -0.46 -5.01 9.13
N LEU A 272 -1.74 -4.80 8.82
CA LEU A 272 -2.67 -4.07 9.69
C LEU A 272 -2.89 -4.80 11.03
N GLN A 273 -3.03 -6.11 11.03
CA GLN A 273 -3.12 -6.93 12.24
C GLN A 273 -1.85 -6.87 13.09
N SER A 274 -0.70 -6.76 12.45
CA SER A 274 0.63 -6.65 13.09
C SER A 274 1.00 -5.22 13.48
N PHE A 275 0.10 -4.24 13.29
CA PHE A 275 0.42 -2.82 13.47
C PHE A 275 0.86 -2.48 14.91
N ALA A 276 0.21 -3.06 15.91
CA ALA A 276 0.54 -2.85 17.32
C ALA A 276 1.93 -3.43 17.68
N ASP A 277 2.27 -4.60 17.16
CA ASP A 277 3.58 -5.23 17.35
C ASP A 277 4.67 -4.40 16.64
N SER A 278 4.39 -3.94 15.43
CA SER A 278 5.27 -3.04 14.68
C SER A 278 5.53 -1.74 15.43
N ALA A 279 4.50 -1.15 16.06
CA ALA A 279 4.64 0.04 16.89
C ALA A 279 5.57 -0.19 18.11
N GLN A 280 5.50 -1.38 18.74
CA GLN A 280 6.42 -1.75 19.82
C GLN A 280 7.86 -1.92 19.31
N GLN A 281 8.04 -2.53 18.14
CA GLN A 281 9.35 -2.68 17.50
C GLN A 281 9.99 -1.33 17.17
N VAL A 282 9.18 -0.37 16.72
CA VAL A 282 9.62 1.01 16.45
C VAL A 282 10.10 1.71 17.72
N ARG A 283 9.40 1.54 18.85
CA ARG A 283 9.89 2.09 20.15
C ARG A 283 11.25 1.53 20.56
N ALA A 284 11.51 0.28 20.22
CA ALA A 284 12.76 -0.39 20.51
C ALA A 284 13.89 -0.07 19.50
N ALA A 285 13.57 0.52 18.36
CA ALA A 285 14.53 0.78 17.28
C ALA A 285 15.58 1.86 17.61
N GLY A 286 15.32 2.69 18.63
CA GLY A 286 16.22 3.75 19.05
C GLY A 286 16.20 4.99 18.17
N ASN A 287 17.22 5.83 18.34
CA ASN A 287 17.38 7.12 17.66
C ASN A 287 18.40 7.00 16.50
N LEU A 288 18.39 8.02 15.64
CA LEU A 288 19.27 8.11 14.48
C LEU A 288 20.65 8.73 14.79
N GLY A 289 20.86 9.23 16.03
CA GLY A 289 22.08 9.95 16.39
C GLY A 289 22.17 11.28 15.64
N ASP A 290 23.26 11.50 14.92
CA ASP A 290 23.54 12.71 14.11
C ASP A 290 23.29 12.55 12.61
N ARG A 291 22.64 11.45 12.20
CA ARG A 291 22.29 11.23 10.78
C ARG A 291 21.27 12.27 10.32
N PRO A 292 21.43 12.84 9.11
CA PRO A 292 20.44 13.78 8.56
C PRO A 292 19.06 13.12 8.47
N LEU A 293 18.05 13.83 8.96
CA LEU A 293 16.65 13.41 8.99
C LEU A 293 15.75 14.56 8.53
N ILE A 294 14.87 14.30 7.56
CA ILE A 294 13.76 15.19 7.23
C ILE A 294 12.44 14.47 7.46
N VAL A 295 11.55 15.14 8.19
CA VAL A 295 10.16 14.71 8.41
C VAL A 295 9.25 15.63 7.60
N LEU A 296 8.59 15.08 6.58
CA LEU A 296 7.55 15.76 5.83
C LEU A 296 6.21 15.45 6.49
N THR A 297 5.46 16.48 6.83
CA THR A 297 4.18 16.37 7.54
C THR A 297 3.07 16.91 6.67
N ALA A 298 1.99 16.14 6.49
CA ALA A 298 0.78 16.59 5.79
C ALA A 298 0.18 17.82 6.49
N GLY A 299 -0.05 18.90 5.72
CA GLY A 299 -0.64 20.13 6.23
C GLY A 299 -2.15 20.18 6.15
N GLN A 300 -2.77 19.28 5.36
CA GLN A 300 -4.22 19.18 5.23
C GLN A 300 -4.75 17.98 6.01
N GLY A 301 -5.77 18.23 6.83
CA GLY A 301 -6.51 17.19 7.53
C GLY A 301 -7.54 16.51 6.60
N GLU A 302 -8.09 15.41 7.08
CA GLU A 302 -9.14 14.67 6.39
C GLU A 302 -10.53 15.30 6.60
N LEU A 303 -11.44 15.04 5.68
CA LEU A 303 -12.84 15.44 5.80
C LEU A 303 -13.67 14.28 6.38
N ALA A 304 -14.69 14.61 7.16
CA ALA A 304 -15.59 13.60 7.77
C ALA A 304 -16.45 12.86 6.73
N ALA A 305 -16.60 13.41 5.52
CA ALA A 305 -17.31 12.72 4.44
C ALA A 305 -16.58 11.41 4.05
N GLY A 306 -17.30 10.28 4.17
CA GLY A 306 -16.74 8.95 3.90
C GLY A 306 -16.07 8.27 5.09
N GLN A 307 -15.98 8.92 6.24
CA GLN A 307 -15.44 8.32 7.46
C GLN A 307 -16.44 7.34 8.13
N PRO A 308 -15.95 6.42 8.99
CA PRO A 308 -16.82 5.50 9.72
C PRO A 308 -17.89 6.22 10.55
N ALA A 309 -19.02 5.57 10.74
CA ALA A 309 -20.11 6.11 11.56
C ALA A 309 -19.63 6.47 12.98
N GLY A 310 -20.03 7.66 13.45
CA GLY A 310 -19.64 8.17 14.77
C GLY A 310 -18.37 8.99 14.81
N VAL A 311 -17.63 9.10 13.69
CA VAL A 311 -16.49 10.03 13.56
C VAL A 311 -17.02 11.41 13.13
N THR A 312 -16.66 12.42 13.91
CA THR A 312 -17.05 13.82 13.63
C THR A 312 -15.88 14.59 12.99
N GLN A 313 -16.18 15.73 12.33
CA GLN A 313 -15.10 16.61 11.83
C GLN A 313 -14.19 17.08 12.97
N LYS A 314 -14.76 17.37 14.14
CA LYS A 314 -13.97 17.74 15.33
C LYS A 314 -12.98 16.64 15.73
N ASP A 315 -13.37 15.35 15.68
CA ASP A 315 -12.46 14.25 15.96
C ASP A 315 -11.28 14.22 14.98
N LEU A 316 -11.54 14.48 13.70
CA LEU A 316 -10.51 14.54 12.67
C LEU A 316 -9.60 15.75 12.83
N ASP A 317 -10.15 16.93 13.15
CA ASP A 317 -9.38 18.15 13.40
C ASP A 317 -8.47 17.96 14.64
N ASP A 318 -8.97 17.35 15.72
CA ASP A 318 -8.18 17.05 16.91
C ASP A 318 -7.06 16.04 16.60
N VAL A 319 -7.36 14.98 15.82
CA VAL A 319 -6.33 14.02 15.38
C VAL A 319 -5.28 14.71 14.53
N HIS A 320 -5.70 15.52 13.56
CA HIS A 320 -4.77 16.23 12.69
C HIS A 320 -3.87 17.19 13.47
N ARG A 321 -4.42 17.93 14.43
CA ARG A 321 -3.63 18.78 15.34
C ARG A 321 -2.61 17.98 16.13
N ILE A 322 -3.02 16.86 16.75
CA ILE A 322 -2.09 15.97 17.48
C ILE A 322 -1.02 15.43 16.54
N TRP A 323 -1.41 15.03 15.33
CA TRP A 323 -0.50 14.54 14.30
C TRP A 323 0.57 15.58 13.97
N VAL A 324 0.14 16.77 13.60
CA VAL A 324 1.04 17.85 13.17
C VAL A 324 1.87 18.39 14.32
N ASP A 325 1.24 18.73 15.47
CA ASP A 325 1.90 19.51 16.51
C ASP A 325 2.66 18.66 17.55
N GLU A 326 2.39 17.35 17.59
CA GLU A 326 2.97 16.48 18.61
C GLU A 326 3.71 15.28 17.98
N LEU A 327 3.01 14.40 17.23
CA LEU A 327 3.56 13.14 16.77
C LEU A 327 4.66 13.33 15.72
N GLN A 328 4.41 14.16 14.70
CA GLN A 328 5.41 14.42 13.66
C GLN A 328 6.57 15.30 14.19
N VAL A 329 6.32 16.13 15.21
CA VAL A 329 7.39 16.87 15.90
C VAL A 329 8.31 15.92 16.65
N SER A 330 7.74 14.93 17.35
CA SER A 330 8.57 13.96 18.11
C SER A 330 9.46 13.12 17.17
N GLN A 331 9.00 12.80 15.97
CA GLN A 331 9.83 12.10 14.98
C GLN A 331 11.03 12.94 14.50
N MET A 332 10.89 14.26 14.43
CA MET A 332 12.03 15.14 14.12
C MET A 332 13.16 14.99 15.16
N HIS A 333 12.82 14.76 16.42
CA HIS A 333 13.80 14.60 17.50
C HIS A 333 14.49 13.23 17.55
N LEU A 334 14.19 12.33 16.60
CA LEU A 334 14.95 11.07 16.42
C LEU A 334 16.42 11.32 16.01
N SER A 335 16.72 12.50 15.47
CA SER A 335 18.09 12.90 15.11
C SER A 335 18.42 14.28 15.67
N THR A 336 19.68 14.47 16.06
CA THR A 336 20.21 15.81 16.44
C THR A 336 20.25 16.77 15.23
N ARG A 337 20.20 16.22 13.99
CA ARG A 337 20.10 16.96 12.72
C ARG A 337 18.71 16.84 12.08
N GLY A 338 17.69 16.53 12.89
CA GLY A 338 16.33 16.39 12.41
C GLY A 338 15.71 17.73 12.02
N LYS A 339 15.01 17.76 10.88
CA LYS A 339 14.27 18.90 10.35
C LYS A 339 12.85 18.45 9.99
N ARG A 340 11.87 19.29 10.26
CA ARG A 340 10.48 19.07 9.86
C ARG A 340 10.03 20.10 8.83
N ILE A 341 9.27 19.65 7.83
CA ILE A 341 8.67 20.51 6.81
C ILE A 341 7.17 20.17 6.74
N ILE A 342 6.31 21.16 6.95
CA ILE A 342 4.87 21.01 6.76
C ILE A 342 4.57 21.25 5.28
N VAL A 343 3.94 20.27 4.63
CA VAL A 343 3.49 20.33 3.23
C VAL A 343 2.05 20.86 3.24
N ALA A 344 1.92 22.18 3.26
CA ALA A 344 0.66 22.87 3.55
C ALA A 344 -0.48 22.58 2.56
N ASP A 345 -0.16 22.22 1.33
CA ASP A 345 -1.09 21.94 0.23
C ASP A 345 -1.24 20.45 -0.10
N SER A 346 -0.86 19.57 0.84
CA SER A 346 -1.02 18.11 0.71
C SER A 346 -1.67 17.50 1.95
N GLY A 347 -2.48 16.45 1.71
CA GLY A 347 -2.92 15.50 2.71
C GLY A 347 -1.91 14.39 2.93
N HIS A 348 -2.38 13.25 3.45
CA HIS A 348 -1.55 12.08 3.76
C HIS A 348 -0.77 11.52 2.56
N LEU A 349 -1.26 11.72 1.35
CA LEU A 349 -0.70 11.15 0.13
C LEU A 349 0.38 12.04 -0.51
N ILE A 350 1.30 12.61 0.30
CA ILE A 350 2.37 13.51 -0.17
C ILE A 350 3.14 12.94 -1.38
N PRO A 351 3.50 11.65 -1.45
CA PRO A 351 4.23 11.11 -2.61
C PRO A 351 3.49 11.24 -3.94
N PHE A 352 2.15 11.38 -3.90
CA PHE A 352 1.31 11.53 -5.08
C PHE A 352 0.93 12.98 -5.34
N GLU A 353 0.69 13.76 -4.29
CA GLU A 353 0.18 15.13 -4.38
C GLU A 353 1.31 16.14 -4.54
N ARG A 354 2.42 15.91 -3.86
CA ARG A 354 3.61 16.78 -3.84
C ARG A 354 4.92 15.97 -3.94
N PRO A 355 5.08 15.18 -5.01
CA PRO A 355 6.32 14.41 -5.23
C PRO A 355 7.56 15.30 -5.29
N ASP A 356 7.43 16.54 -5.78
CA ASP A 356 8.49 17.55 -5.80
C ASP A 356 9.08 17.83 -4.42
N THR A 357 8.24 17.93 -3.39
CA THR A 357 8.68 18.17 -2.01
C THR A 357 9.42 16.94 -1.45
N VAL A 358 8.95 15.73 -1.76
CA VAL A 358 9.65 14.50 -1.37
C VAL A 358 11.02 14.40 -2.03
N VAL A 359 11.10 14.68 -3.32
CA VAL A 359 12.36 14.70 -4.08
C VAL A 359 13.35 15.72 -3.51
N ALA A 360 12.87 16.92 -3.16
CA ALA A 360 13.70 17.95 -2.52
C ALA A 360 14.26 17.49 -1.17
N ALA A 361 13.43 16.86 -0.32
CA ALA A 361 13.86 16.32 0.95
C ALA A 361 14.90 15.19 0.80
N ILE A 362 14.66 14.27 -0.15
CA ILE A 362 15.62 13.22 -0.47
C ILE A 362 16.95 13.81 -0.92
N ARG A 363 16.93 14.81 -1.81
CA ARG A 363 18.13 15.47 -2.31
C ARG A 363 18.92 16.16 -1.19
N GLU A 364 18.25 16.83 -0.27
CA GLU A 364 18.89 17.49 0.89
C GLU A 364 19.56 16.46 1.81
N VAL A 365 18.84 15.37 2.19
CA VAL A 365 19.40 14.30 3.01
C VAL A 365 20.55 13.58 2.32
N TYR A 366 20.41 13.32 1.02
CA TYR A 366 21.42 12.68 0.20
C TYR A 366 22.73 13.50 0.16
N ALA A 367 22.63 14.81 -0.08
CA ALA A 367 23.79 15.70 -0.08
C ALA A 367 24.44 15.76 1.32
N ALA A 368 23.62 15.92 2.38
CA ALA A 368 24.13 15.98 3.76
C ALA A 368 24.78 14.67 4.23
N ALA A 369 24.42 13.53 3.63
CA ALA A 369 25.04 12.23 3.90
C ALA A 369 26.39 12.04 3.17
N GLN A 370 26.62 12.73 2.06
CA GLN A 370 27.90 12.72 1.35
C GLN A 370 28.96 13.55 2.05
N ASP A 371 28.55 14.58 2.81
CA ASP A 371 29.44 15.48 3.54
C ASP A 371 29.78 14.96 4.96
N ALA A 372 29.26 13.77 5.34
CA ALA A 372 29.58 13.17 6.62
C ALA A 372 31.03 12.62 6.60
N PRO A 373 31.83 12.87 7.66
CA PRO A 373 33.23 12.47 7.74
C PRO A 373 33.45 10.97 7.76
#